data_f8177baeeda126093a7b356df4238e29
#
_entry.id   f8177baeeda126093a7b356df4238e29
#
_cell.length_a   1.000
_cell.length_b   1.000
_cell.length_c   1.000
_cell.angle_alpha   90.00
_cell.angle_beta   90.00
_cell.angle_gamma   90.00
#
_symmetry.space_group_name_H-M   'P 1'
#
loop_
_entity.id
_entity.type
_entity.pdbx_description
1 polymer ?
#
loop_
_entity_poly.entity_id
_entity_poly.type
_entity_poly.pdbx_seq_one_letter_code
_entity_poly.pdbx_strand_id
1 'polypeptide(L)'
;MIREIIFHEHYFLDFYSKQDEKIKTKIKYVLELIKQVEGVPEKFLKHLTGTQGLYEIRIGSQSNIYRIFCCFDKGNLVVLFNGFQKKTQKTPTAELDKAQKIMAEYFNSKKKRRNEKTKKHKNL
;
A
#
# COMPACT_ATOMS: atom_id res chain seq x y z
N MET A 1 1.42 -0.51 19.16
CA MET A 1 1.29 -0.55 17.69
C MET A 1 0.24 -1.58 17.29
N ILE A 2 -0.77 -1.15 16.56
CA ILE A 2 -1.91 -1.99 16.20
C ILE A 2 -1.67 -2.68 14.85
N ARG A 3 -1.02 -1.99 13.91
CA ARG A 3 -0.74 -2.53 12.57
C ARG A 3 0.73 -2.41 12.25
N GLU A 4 1.19 -3.34 11.45
CA GLU A 4 2.54 -3.31 10.89
C GLU A 4 2.43 -2.90 9.43
N ILE A 5 3.38 -2.09 8.94
CA ILE A 5 3.40 -1.64 7.55
C ILE A 5 4.70 -2.10 6.89
N ILE A 6 4.56 -2.77 5.76
CA ILE A 6 5.70 -3.13 4.90
C ILE A 6 5.41 -2.61 3.49
N PHE A 7 6.39 -2.62 2.61
CA PHE A 7 6.16 -2.33 1.20
C PHE A 7 6.74 -3.44 0.34
N HIS A 8 6.05 -3.71 -0.76
CA HIS A 8 6.44 -4.75 -1.72
C HIS A 8 7.36 -4.16 -2.78
N GLU A 9 8.54 -4.76 -2.95
CA GLU A 9 9.53 -4.34 -3.94
C GLU A 9 9.86 -2.86 -3.80
N HIS A 10 10.03 -2.14 -4.90
CA HIS A 10 10.47 -0.74 -4.90
C HIS A 10 9.36 0.26 -5.21
N TYR A 11 8.13 -0.19 -5.40
CA TYR A 11 7.05 0.67 -5.93
C TYR A 11 6.75 1.87 -5.03
N PHE A 12 6.60 1.63 -3.74
CA PHE A 12 6.35 2.72 -2.80
C PHE A 12 7.56 3.66 -2.71
N LEU A 13 8.76 3.12 -2.64
CA LEU A 13 9.98 3.94 -2.52
C LEU A 13 10.22 4.79 -3.76
N ASP A 14 9.91 4.30 -4.95
CA ASP A 14 10.02 5.07 -6.18
C ASP A 14 9.13 6.30 -6.13
N PHE A 15 7.91 6.14 -5.63
CA PHE A 15 7.01 7.26 -5.44
C PHE A 15 7.51 8.20 -4.33
N TYR A 16 7.83 7.65 -3.17
CA TYR A 16 8.19 8.41 -1.98
C TYR A 16 9.45 9.26 -2.20
N SER A 17 10.47 8.68 -2.82
CA SER A 17 11.75 9.36 -3.00
C SER A 17 11.68 10.60 -3.89
N LYS A 18 10.67 10.68 -4.75
CA LYS A 18 10.46 11.81 -5.65
C LYS A 18 9.77 13.00 -4.99
N GLN A 19 9.24 12.81 -3.79
CA GLN A 19 8.49 13.86 -3.11
C GLN A 19 9.42 14.79 -2.35
N ASP A 20 8.99 16.05 -2.16
CA ASP A 20 9.75 16.98 -1.32
C ASP A 20 9.56 16.63 0.16
N GLU A 21 10.33 17.29 1.02
CA GLU A 21 10.33 16.98 2.45
C GLU A 21 8.98 17.21 3.11
N LYS A 22 8.24 18.20 2.65
CA LYS A 22 6.91 18.50 3.20
C LYS A 22 5.94 17.35 2.96
N ILE A 23 5.93 16.80 1.74
CA ILE A 23 5.07 15.68 1.38
C ILE A 23 5.53 14.40 2.07
N LYS A 24 6.85 14.17 2.13
CA LYS A 24 7.39 13.01 2.85
C LYS A 24 6.98 13.02 4.32
N THR A 25 7.03 14.17 4.96
CA THR A 25 6.60 14.32 6.35
C THR A 25 5.12 13.99 6.52
N LYS A 26 4.29 14.45 5.59
CA LYS A 26 2.85 14.17 5.60
C LYS A 26 2.58 12.68 5.40
N ILE A 27 3.30 12.04 4.49
CA ILE A 27 3.20 10.60 4.26
C ILE A 27 3.54 9.83 5.54
N LYS A 28 4.66 10.16 6.17
CA LYS A 28 5.08 9.52 7.43
C LYS A 28 4.02 9.68 8.52
N TYR A 29 3.42 10.86 8.61
CA TYR A 29 2.37 11.13 9.59
C TYR A 29 1.17 10.20 9.39
N VAL A 30 0.70 10.08 8.15
CA VAL A 30 -0.47 9.25 7.85
C VAL A 30 -0.15 7.77 8.07
N LEU A 31 1.05 7.32 7.68
CA LEU A 31 1.46 5.93 7.91
C LEU A 31 1.55 5.63 9.41
N GLU A 32 2.07 6.56 10.19
CA GLU A 32 2.14 6.38 11.66
C GLU A 32 0.75 6.32 12.26
N LEU A 33 -0.18 7.15 11.78
CA LEU A 33 -1.57 7.12 12.20
C LEU A 33 -2.18 5.74 11.96
N ILE A 34 -1.96 5.16 10.79
CA ILE A 34 -2.47 3.83 10.44
C ILE A 34 -1.90 2.77 11.39
N LYS A 35 -0.64 2.89 11.78
CA LYS A 35 -0.03 1.95 12.74
C LYS A 35 -0.65 2.02 14.13
N GLN A 36 -1.00 3.21 14.59
CA GLN A 36 -1.32 3.44 16.01
C GLN A 36 -2.82 3.51 16.31
N VAL A 37 -3.63 3.95 15.37
CA VAL A 37 -5.06 4.23 15.61
C VAL A 37 -5.91 3.04 15.15
N GLU A 38 -6.78 2.55 16.04
CA GLU A 38 -7.64 1.39 15.73
C GLU A 38 -8.61 1.68 14.59
N GLY A 39 -9.41 2.75 14.71
CA GLY A 39 -10.36 3.14 13.68
C GLY A 39 -9.82 4.29 12.83
N VAL A 40 -9.23 3.96 11.68
CA VAL A 40 -8.69 4.99 10.78
C VAL A 40 -9.80 5.59 9.94
N PRO A 41 -10.03 6.93 10.00
CA PRO A 41 -11.08 7.56 9.18
C PRO A 41 -10.85 7.37 7.67
N GLU A 42 -11.95 7.34 6.91
CA GLU A 42 -11.90 7.18 5.45
C GLU A 42 -11.11 8.29 4.75
N LYS A 43 -10.99 9.45 5.37
CA LYS A 43 -10.18 10.51 4.77
C LYS A 43 -8.70 10.15 4.69
N PHE A 44 -8.26 9.12 5.42
CA PHE A 44 -6.88 8.64 5.39
C PHE A 44 -6.74 7.26 4.79
N LEU A 45 -7.73 6.38 4.94
CA LEU A 45 -7.66 5.00 4.47
C LEU A 45 -9.02 4.55 4.02
N LYS A 46 -9.18 4.30 2.73
CA LYS A 46 -10.47 3.93 2.13
C LYS A 46 -10.39 2.63 1.36
N HIS A 47 -11.33 1.73 1.63
CA HIS A 47 -11.51 0.52 0.84
C HIS A 47 -12.03 0.87 -0.57
N LEU A 48 -11.45 0.24 -1.58
CA LEU A 48 -11.88 0.45 -2.97
C LEU A 48 -12.83 -0.66 -3.40
N THR A 49 -14.11 -0.31 -3.55
CA THR A 49 -15.13 -1.26 -4.01
C THR A 49 -14.81 -1.79 -5.41
N GLY A 50 -15.15 -3.05 -5.65
CA GLY A 50 -14.89 -3.68 -6.94
C GLY A 50 -13.49 -4.20 -7.13
N THR A 51 -12.66 -4.10 -6.09
CA THR A 51 -11.29 -4.66 -6.10
C THR A 51 -11.23 -5.85 -5.16
N GLN A 52 -10.16 -6.64 -5.28
CA GLN A 52 -9.96 -7.81 -4.42
C GLN A 52 -9.22 -7.44 -3.12
N GLY A 53 -9.68 -6.39 -2.46
CA GLY A 53 -9.13 -5.99 -1.18
C GLY A 53 -8.11 -4.86 -1.24
N LEU A 54 -8.11 -4.07 -2.30
CA LEU A 54 -7.30 -2.87 -2.35
C LEU A 54 -7.89 -1.76 -1.50
N TYR A 55 -7.00 -1.04 -0.84
CA TYR A 55 -7.30 0.20 -0.13
C TYR A 55 -6.46 1.31 -0.71
N GLU A 56 -6.90 2.54 -0.54
CA GLU A 56 -6.06 3.69 -0.86
C GLU A 56 -5.81 4.52 0.39
N ILE A 57 -4.53 4.82 0.61
CA ILE A 57 -4.09 5.73 1.65
C ILE A 57 -4.14 7.12 1.04
N ARG A 58 -4.81 8.04 1.73
CA ARG A 58 -5.10 9.38 1.24
C ARG A 58 -4.23 10.41 1.92
N ILE A 59 -3.53 11.20 1.12
CA ILE A 59 -2.63 12.22 1.63
C ILE A 59 -2.96 13.53 0.91
N GLY A 60 -3.25 14.57 1.68
CA GLY A 60 -3.50 15.89 1.17
C GLY A 60 -2.53 16.89 1.73
N SER A 61 -2.03 17.80 0.91
CA SER A 61 -1.18 18.89 1.33
C SER A 61 -1.50 20.11 0.47
N GLN A 62 -2.08 21.15 1.09
CA GLN A 62 -2.57 22.33 0.38
C GLN A 62 -3.61 21.89 -0.66
N SER A 63 -3.40 22.23 -1.94
CA SER A 63 -4.31 21.82 -3.02
C SER A 63 -3.89 20.51 -3.70
N ASN A 64 -2.79 19.90 -3.24
CA ASN A 64 -2.27 18.68 -3.85
C ASN A 64 -2.79 17.43 -3.15
N ILE A 65 -3.11 16.43 -3.96
CA ILE A 65 -3.70 15.18 -3.47
C ILE A 65 -2.81 14.02 -3.92
N TYR A 66 -2.48 13.14 -2.98
CA TYR A 66 -1.66 11.96 -3.25
C TYR A 66 -2.40 10.71 -2.77
N ARG A 67 -2.15 9.59 -3.45
CA ARG A 67 -2.72 8.29 -3.09
C ARG A 67 -1.63 7.24 -3.06
N ILE A 68 -1.72 6.33 -2.10
CA ILE A 68 -0.85 5.15 -2.05
C ILE A 68 -1.77 3.94 -1.95
N PHE A 69 -1.65 3.00 -2.89
CA PHE A 69 -2.43 1.78 -2.84
C PHE A 69 -1.80 0.80 -1.85
N CYS A 70 -2.66 0.04 -1.19
CA CYS A 70 -2.20 -0.96 -0.23
C CYS A 70 -3.25 -2.06 -0.11
N CYS A 71 -2.89 -3.12 0.60
CA CYS A 71 -3.84 -4.15 1.01
C CYS A 71 -3.49 -4.63 2.41
N PHE A 72 -4.40 -5.37 3.02
CA PHE A 72 -4.13 -6.06 4.27
C PHE A 72 -3.75 -7.50 3.97
N ASP A 73 -2.75 -8.01 4.70
CA ASP A 73 -2.34 -9.41 4.61
C ASP A 73 -2.27 -9.96 6.03
N LYS A 74 -3.02 -11.02 6.27
CA LYS A 74 -3.11 -11.67 7.59
C LYS A 74 -3.36 -10.68 8.73
N GLY A 75 -4.59 -10.20 8.80
CA GLY A 75 -5.02 -9.33 9.90
C GLY A 75 -4.48 -7.93 9.81
N ASN A 76 -3.45 -7.63 10.59
CA ASN A 76 -3.00 -6.25 10.79
C ASN A 76 -1.78 -5.84 9.96
N LEU A 77 -1.34 -6.68 9.04
CA LEU A 77 -0.21 -6.35 8.16
C LEU A 77 -0.71 -5.55 6.96
N VAL A 78 -0.20 -4.34 6.79
CA VAL A 78 -0.52 -3.47 5.65
C VAL A 78 0.66 -3.50 4.69
N VAL A 79 0.38 -3.82 3.42
CA VAL A 79 1.40 -3.92 2.38
C VAL A 79 1.22 -2.77 1.39
N LEU A 80 2.21 -1.91 1.28
CA LEU A 80 2.18 -0.75 0.39
C LEU A 80 2.61 -1.13 -1.02
N PHE A 81 1.93 -0.56 -2.00
CA PHE A 81 2.20 -0.75 -3.43
C PHE A 81 2.62 0.57 -4.07
N ASN A 82 2.07 0.91 -5.23
CA ASN A 82 2.43 2.13 -5.93
C ASN A 82 1.69 3.35 -5.36
N GLY A 83 2.33 4.50 -5.48
CA GLY A 83 1.72 5.79 -5.14
C GLY A 83 1.75 6.73 -6.32
N PHE A 84 0.92 7.76 -6.28
CA PHE A 84 0.83 8.75 -7.35
C PHE A 84 0.20 10.06 -6.84
N GLN A 85 0.44 11.14 -7.59
CA GLN A 85 -0.25 12.41 -7.35
C GLN A 85 -1.53 12.44 -8.15
N LYS A 86 -2.65 12.66 -7.48
CA LYS A 86 -3.96 12.69 -8.14
C LYS A 86 -4.19 14.08 -8.75
N LYS A 87 -4.37 14.13 -10.05
CA LYS A 87 -4.57 15.37 -10.80
C LYS A 87 -5.99 15.55 -11.31
N THR A 88 -6.85 14.54 -11.12
CA THR A 88 -8.24 14.55 -11.56
C THR A 88 -9.15 14.08 -10.44
N GLN A 89 -10.47 14.27 -10.61
CA GLN A 89 -11.47 13.83 -9.63
C GLN A 89 -11.46 12.31 -9.44
N LYS A 90 -11.28 11.56 -10.52
CA LYS A 90 -11.28 10.10 -10.47
C LYS A 90 -9.85 9.55 -10.32
N THR A 91 -9.73 8.42 -9.63
CA THR A 91 -8.48 7.66 -9.62
C THR A 91 -8.19 7.17 -11.04
N PRO A 92 -7.01 7.46 -11.59
CA PRO A 92 -6.68 6.99 -12.95
C PRO A 92 -6.73 5.47 -13.03
N THR A 93 -7.42 4.98 -14.06
CA THR A 93 -7.55 3.53 -14.29
C THR A 93 -6.19 2.84 -14.40
N ALA A 94 -5.23 3.50 -15.06
CA ALA A 94 -3.89 2.95 -15.22
C ALA A 94 -3.20 2.71 -13.88
N GLU A 95 -3.36 3.63 -12.92
CA GLU A 95 -2.76 3.48 -11.58
C GLU A 95 -3.45 2.37 -10.81
N LEU A 96 -4.76 2.25 -10.91
CA LEU A 96 -5.53 1.18 -10.25
C LEU A 96 -5.15 -0.18 -10.83
N ASP A 97 -5.07 -0.30 -12.16
CA ASP A 97 -4.66 -1.55 -12.82
C ASP A 97 -3.26 -1.96 -12.40
N LYS A 98 -2.35 -1.01 -12.31
CA LYS A 98 -0.99 -1.25 -11.83
C LYS A 98 -1.02 -1.80 -10.41
N ALA A 99 -1.80 -1.20 -9.52
CA ALA A 99 -1.91 -1.66 -8.14
C ALA A 99 -2.45 -3.09 -8.04
N GLN A 100 -3.43 -3.44 -8.87
CA GLN A 100 -3.99 -4.79 -8.89
C GLN A 100 -2.96 -5.82 -9.34
N LYS A 101 -2.14 -5.48 -10.34
CA LYS A 101 -1.06 -6.34 -10.81
C LYS A 101 0.02 -6.52 -9.73
N ILE A 102 0.38 -5.44 -9.06
CA ILE A 102 1.37 -5.49 -7.98
C ILE A 102 0.87 -6.35 -6.82
N MET A 103 -0.40 -6.22 -6.47
CA MET A 103 -1.01 -7.03 -5.41
C MET A 103 -0.96 -8.51 -5.77
N ALA A 104 -1.30 -8.86 -7.01
CA ALA A 104 -1.20 -10.24 -7.49
C ALA A 104 0.24 -10.74 -7.42
N GLU A 105 1.19 -9.92 -7.83
CA GLU A 105 2.63 -10.23 -7.75
C GLU A 105 3.05 -10.52 -6.31
N TYR A 106 2.59 -9.69 -5.37
CA TYR A 106 2.92 -9.87 -3.96
C TYR A 106 2.45 -11.24 -3.44
N PHE A 107 1.19 -11.59 -3.68
CA PHE A 107 0.64 -12.85 -3.20
C PHE A 107 1.23 -14.06 -3.90
N ASN A 108 1.57 -13.94 -5.19
CA ASN A 108 2.25 -15.00 -5.93
C ASN A 108 3.67 -15.24 -5.40
N SER A 109 4.38 -14.19 -5.05
CA SER A 109 5.72 -14.28 -4.46
C SER A 109 5.67 -15.00 -3.11
N LYS A 110 4.63 -14.76 -2.31
CA LYS A 110 4.43 -15.45 -1.05
C LYS A 110 4.18 -16.94 -1.24
N LYS A 111 3.38 -17.33 -2.23
CA LYS A 111 3.12 -18.72 -2.57
C LYS A 111 4.42 -19.43 -2.96
N LYS A 112 5.23 -18.80 -3.79
CA LYS A 112 6.54 -19.34 -4.22
C LYS A 112 7.44 -19.62 -3.02
N ARG A 113 7.59 -18.64 -2.13
CA ARG A 113 8.43 -18.78 -0.94
C ARG A 113 7.95 -19.91 -0.04
N ARG A 114 6.64 -20.06 0.12
CA ARG A 114 6.02 -21.13 0.91
C ARG A 114 6.33 -22.50 0.32
N ASN A 115 6.20 -22.64 -0.99
CA ASN A 115 6.46 -23.89 -1.70
C ASN A 115 7.94 -24.27 -1.60
N GLU A 116 8.84 -23.34 -1.73
CA GLU A 116 10.27 -23.56 -1.59
C GLU A 116 10.64 -24.04 -0.18
N LYS A 117 10.07 -23.42 0.85
CA LYS A 117 10.27 -23.83 2.24
C LYS A 117 9.76 -25.25 2.48
N THR A 118 8.60 -25.59 1.93
CA THR A 118 8.01 -26.91 2.06
C THR A 118 8.89 -27.96 1.38
N LYS A 119 9.44 -27.66 0.21
CA LYS A 119 10.34 -28.57 -0.51
C LYS A 119 11.62 -28.82 0.30
N LYS A 120 12.19 -27.79 0.91
CA LYS A 120 13.37 -27.91 1.76
C LYS A 120 13.13 -28.83 2.94
N HIS A 121 11.97 -28.72 3.59
CA HIS A 121 11.59 -29.58 4.70
C HIS A 121 11.42 -31.04 4.28
N LYS A 122 10.91 -31.29 3.10
CA LYS A 122 10.69 -32.64 2.57
C LYS A 122 12.00 -33.34 2.25
N ASN A 123 13.05 -32.60 1.97
CA ASN A 123 14.35 -33.16 1.59
C ASN A 123 15.27 -33.42 2.78
N LEU A 124 14.81 -33.07 3.96
CA LEU A 124 15.50 -33.36 5.19
C LEU A 124 15.03 -34.69 5.80
#